data_d8f9e5fb5425abd2cc1392a774cc0dd5
#
_entry.id   d8f9e5fb5425abd2cc1392a774cc0dd5
#
_cell.length_a   1.000
_cell.length_b   1.000
_cell.length_c   1.000
_cell.angle_alpha   90.00
_cell.angle_beta   90.00
_cell.angle_gamma   90.00
#
_symmetry.space_group_name_H-M   'P 1'
#
loop_
_entity.id
_entity.type
_entity.pdbx_description
1 polymer ?
#
loop_
_entity_poly.entity_id
_entity_poly.type
_entity_poly.pdbx_seq_one_letter_code
_entity_poly.pdbx_strand_id
1 'polypeptide(L)'
;MKKLFAILFVLSSVISVKAAKVDTVSTYSASMKKNIKAVVITPDVVNSPEKLPVLYLLHGYSGNQSDWISKVKTVADYADQYKMIIVCPDGNFSSWYFDSPVDKSWKYETYVSNELPAWIDSHYKTINTASGRAITGLSMGGHGALYLAFKHQDIFGAAGSMSGGVDLRPFPLNWELSKRLGSYAEFPERWDNNSVINLTHLLTAKSLPLIIDCGSEDFFYQVNVKLHNKLLETNIPHDFISRKGAHNWEYWSNAIGYQVLFFSRFFKAN
;
A
#
# COMPACT_ATOMS: atom_id res chain seq x y z
N MET A 1 47.05 44.39 36.77
CA MET A 1 46.38 43.12 36.62
C MET A 1 45.44 43.17 35.38
N LYS A 2 45.88 42.63 34.25
CA LYS A 2 45.10 42.62 33.00
C LYS A 2 44.24 41.37 32.99
N LYS A 3 42.90 41.52 33.01
CA LYS A 3 41.96 40.42 32.89
C LYS A 3 41.81 40.05 31.40
N LEU A 4 42.26 38.86 31.05
CA LEU A 4 42.09 38.27 29.71
C LEU A 4 40.68 37.67 29.63
N PHE A 5 39.80 38.24 28.81
CA PHE A 5 38.51 37.64 28.51
C PHE A 5 38.68 36.66 27.32
N ALA A 6 38.59 35.38 27.57
CA ALA A 6 38.53 34.37 26.52
C ALA A 6 37.08 34.29 25.98
N ILE A 7 36.90 34.72 24.73
CA ILE A 7 35.63 34.57 24.01
C ILE A 7 35.59 33.15 23.42
N LEU A 8 34.75 32.30 24.00
CA LEU A 8 34.48 30.96 23.49
C LEU A 8 33.54 31.04 22.27
N PHE A 9 34.09 30.87 21.07
CA PHE A 9 33.28 30.75 19.84
C PHE A 9 32.67 29.36 19.77
N VAL A 10 31.40 29.22 20.10
CA VAL A 10 30.65 27.99 19.86
C VAL A 10 30.29 27.93 18.37
N LEU A 11 30.99 27.10 17.60
CA LEU A 11 30.64 26.79 16.23
C LEU A 11 29.38 25.89 16.28
N SER A 12 28.19 26.44 16.13
CA SER A 12 26.99 25.67 15.88
C SER A 12 27.02 25.19 14.42
N SER A 13 27.40 23.94 14.23
CA SER A 13 27.20 23.27 12.94
C SER A 13 25.70 23.14 12.70
N VAL A 14 25.17 23.92 11.76
CA VAL A 14 23.80 23.72 11.24
C VAL A 14 23.79 22.42 10.47
N ILE A 15 23.35 21.33 11.10
CA ILE A 15 23.06 20.10 10.41
C ILE A 15 21.81 20.38 9.58
N SER A 16 21.95 20.55 8.27
CA SER A 16 20.83 20.62 7.34
C SER A 16 20.18 19.23 7.31
N VAL A 17 19.11 19.05 8.08
CA VAL A 17 18.27 17.86 7.95
C VAL A 17 17.51 18.03 6.63
N LYS A 18 17.93 17.31 5.62
CA LYS A 18 17.14 17.19 4.38
C LYS A 18 16.00 16.25 4.65
N ALA A 19 14.86 16.52 4.05
CA ALA A 19 13.66 15.72 4.15
C ALA A 19 13.47 14.89 2.88
N ALA A 20 12.74 13.81 2.98
CA ALA A 20 12.34 12.99 1.84
C ALA A 20 11.77 13.83 0.70
N LYS A 21 12.16 13.53 -0.52
CA LYS A 21 11.67 14.22 -1.70
C LYS A 21 10.32 13.64 -2.12
N VAL A 22 9.33 14.49 -2.31
CA VAL A 22 7.97 14.13 -2.75
C VAL A 22 7.75 14.65 -4.15
N ASP A 23 7.63 13.75 -5.11
CA ASP A 23 7.37 14.07 -6.52
C ASP A 23 6.00 13.54 -6.95
N THR A 24 5.30 14.27 -7.80
CA THR A 24 4.14 13.73 -8.54
C THR A 24 4.60 13.43 -9.96
N VAL A 25 4.53 12.16 -10.32
CA VAL A 25 4.92 11.67 -11.63
C VAL A 25 3.70 11.26 -12.46
N SER A 26 3.89 11.19 -13.77
CA SER A 26 2.88 10.69 -14.70
C SER A 26 3.41 9.42 -15.36
N THR A 27 2.76 8.29 -15.09
CA THR A 27 3.12 6.98 -15.62
C THR A 27 2.15 6.57 -16.70
N TYR A 28 2.67 6.10 -17.84
CA TYR A 28 1.80 5.67 -18.94
C TYR A 28 1.37 4.22 -18.76
N SER A 29 0.06 3.98 -18.73
CA SER A 29 -0.51 2.63 -18.81
C SER A 29 -0.78 2.26 -20.25
N ALA A 30 -0.04 1.30 -20.76
CA ALA A 30 -0.22 0.79 -22.14
C ALA A 30 -1.52 0.00 -22.28
N SER A 31 -1.90 -0.74 -21.24
CA SER A 31 -3.14 -1.55 -21.20
C SER A 31 -4.40 -0.69 -21.20
N MET A 32 -4.34 0.51 -20.60
CA MET A 32 -5.46 1.48 -20.55
C MET A 32 -5.28 2.65 -21.52
N LYS A 33 -4.13 2.78 -22.21
CA LYS A 33 -3.79 3.85 -23.14
C LYS A 33 -3.98 5.25 -22.55
N LYS A 34 -3.57 5.45 -21.31
CA LYS A 34 -3.69 6.73 -20.59
C LYS A 34 -2.54 6.95 -19.62
N ASN A 35 -2.32 8.22 -19.31
CA ASN A 35 -1.41 8.60 -18.22
C ASN A 35 -2.13 8.52 -16.88
N ILE A 36 -1.45 7.96 -15.88
CA ILE A 36 -1.92 7.83 -14.51
C ILE A 36 -0.91 8.51 -13.60
N LYS A 37 -1.40 9.33 -12.67
CA LYS A 37 -0.55 10.01 -11.71
C LYS A 37 -0.15 9.06 -10.58
N ALA A 38 1.07 9.25 -10.08
CA ALA A 38 1.51 8.64 -8.84
C ALA A 38 2.34 9.65 -8.05
N VAL A 39 2.24 9.63 -6.73
CA VAL A 39 3.18 10.31 -5.85
C VAL A 39 4.27 9.33 -5.51
N VAL A 40 5.53 9.77 -5.68
CA VAL A 40 6.72 9.00 -5.33
C VAL A 40 7.48 9.76 -4.25
N ILE A 41 7.69 9.12 -3.12
CA ILE A 41 8.42 9.64 -1.98
C ILE A 41 9.75 8.90 -1.91
N THR A 42 10.84 9.62 -2.12
CA THR A 42 12.20 9.07 -2.06
C THR A 42 12.91 9.58 -0.81
N PRO A 43 13.55 8.70 -0.03
CA PRO A 43 14.29 9.13 1.15
C PRO A 43 15.50 9.99 0.76
N ASP A 44 15.88 10.92 1.65
CA ASP A 44 17.14 11.67 1.49
C ASP A 44 18.33 10.75 1.83
N VAL A 45 18.71 9.94 0.86
CA VAL A 45 19.94 9.13 0.92
C VAL A 45 21.02 9.83 0.11
N VAL A 46 21.71 10.76 0.76
CA VAL A 46 22.77 11.54 0.11
C VAL A 46 23.81 10.59 -0.49
N ASN A 47 23.84 10.52 -1.85
CA ASN A 47 24.84 9.77 -2.63
C ASN A 47 24.96 8.26 -2.33
N SER A 48 23.93 7.62 -1.78
CA SER A 48 23.96 6.15 -1.61
C SER A 48 23.91 5.46 -2.98
N PRO A 49 24.86 4.58 -3.31
CA PRO A 49 24.78 3.73 -4.49
C PRO A 49 23.75 2.60 -4.31
N GLU A 50 23.22 2.41 -3.11
CA GLU A 50 22.37 1.30 -2.75
C GLU A 50 21.01 1.36 -3.44
N LYS A 51 20.50 0.19 -3.81
CA LYS A 51 19.13 0.01 -4.27
C LYS A 51 18.20 0.01 -3.07
N LEU A 52 17.04 0.65 -3.21
CA LEU A 52 16.06 0.79 -2.16
C LEU A 52 14.86 -0.13 -2.36
N PRO A 53 14.26 -0.66 -1.29
CA PRO A 53 12.99 -1.35 -1.37
C PRO A 53 11.86 -0.35 -1.65
N VAL A 54 10.73 -0.86 -2.17
CA VAL A 54 9.57 -0.06 -2.56
C VAL A 54 8.33 -0.53 -1.82
N LEU A 55 7.63 0.40 -1.16
CA LEU A 55 6.30 0.21 -0.61
C LEU A 55 5.26 0.87 -1.52
N TYR A 56 4.38 0.09 -2.13
CA TYR A 56 3.21 0.58 -2.84
C TYR A 56 2.07 0.82 -1.84
N LEU A 57 1.55 2.06 -1.79
CA LEU A 57 0.59 2.52 -0.79
C LEU A 57 -0.69 3.01 -1.46
N LEU A 58 -1.72 2.18 -1.45
CA LEU A 58 -2.96 2.36 -2.19
C LEU A 58 -3.99 3.20 -1.42
N HIS A 59 -4.69 4.10 -2.12
CA HIS A 59 -5.78 4.89 -1.56
C HIS A 59 -7.12 4.14 -1.55
N GLY A 60 -8.11 4.68 -0.85
CA GLY A 60 -9.47 4.13 -0.77
C GLY A 60 -10.40 4.62 -1.89
N TYR A 61 -11.65 4.15 -1.85
CA TYR A 61 -12.73 4.60 -2.76
C TYR A 61 -12.86 6.13 -2.75
N SER A 62 -13.09 6.70 -3.92
CA SER A 62 -13.16 8.14 -4.18
C SER A 62 -11.89 8.95 -3.91
N GLY A 63 -10.80 8.31 -3.55
CA GLY A 63 -9.51 8.93 -3.32
C GLY A 63 -8.67 9.11 -4.58
N ASN A 64 -7.42 9.52 -4.38
CA ASN A 64 -6.44 9.70 -5.45
C ASN A 64 -4.99 9.57 -4.90
N GLN A 65 -3.99 9.71 -5.78
CA GLN A 65 -2.58 9.56 -5.44
C GLN A 65 -2.07 10.51 -4.34
N SER A 66 -2.77 11.62 -4.07
CA SER A 66 -2.32 12.64 -3.11
C SER A 66 -2.87 12.43 -1.70
N ASP A 67 -3.82 11.51 -1.52
CA ASP A 67 -4.53 11.35 -0.25
C ASP A 67 -3.59 11.07 0.91
N TRP A 68 -2.67 10.13 0.75
CA TRP A 68 -1.74 9.75 1.80
C TRP A 68 -0.86 10.91 2.27
N ILE A 69 -0.25 11.65 1.35
CA ILE A 69 0.62 12.77 1.71
C ILE A 69 -0.14 13.98 2.24
N SER A 70 -1.40 14.16 1.83
CA SER A 70 -2.23 15.29 2.29
C SER A 70 -2.87 15.02 3.65
N LYS A 71 -3.22 13.77 3.95
CA LYS A 71 -3.93 13.38 5.18
C LYS A 71 -3.00 12.89 6.28
N VAL A 72 -1.84 12.31 5.93
CA VAL A 72 -0.89 11.72 6.87
C VAL A 72 0.50 12.32 6.64
N LYS A 73 0.81 13.40 7.35
CA LYS A 73 2.07 14.16 7.18
C LYS A 73 3.32 13.32 7.41
N THR A 74 3.24 12.31 8.27
CA THR A 74 4.37 11.43 8.62
C THR A 74 4.72 10.40 7.56
N VAL A 75 3.94 10.25 6.47
CA VAL A 75 4.26 9.28 5.42
C VAL A 75 5.62 9.57 4.77
N ALA A 76 5.96 10.83 4.56
CA ALA A 76 7.27 11.21 4.04
C ALA A 76 8.41 10.88 5.02
N ASP A 77 8.18 11.09 6.33
CA ASP A 77 9.15 10.78 7.37
C ASP A 77 9.46 9.27 7.43
N TYR A 78 8.48 8.42 7.14
CA TYR A 78 8.70 6.98 7.08
C TYR A 78 9.64 6.55 5.95
N ALA A 79 9.61 7.24 4.80
CA ALA A 79 10.55 6.97 3.73
C ALA A 79 12.00 7.19 4.20
N ASP A 80 12.27 8.29 4.90
CA ASP A 80 13.58 8.59 5.48
C ASP A 80 13.96 7.63 6.60
N GLN A 81 13.04 7.41 7.54
CA GLN A 81 13.29 6.59 8.73
C GLN A 81 13.64 5.14 8.37
N TYR A 82 12.96 4.59 7.37
CA TYR A 82 13.08 3.17 7.02
C TYR A 82 13.85 2.92 5.72
N LYS A 83 14.37 3.98 5.08
CA LYS A 83 15.17 3.89 3.85
C LYS A 83 14.45 3.12 2.75
N MET A 84 13.21 3.51 2.46
CA MET A 84 12.40 2.92 1.41
C MET A 84 11.77 3.99 0.51
N ILE A 85 11.51 3.64 -0.75
CA ILE A 85 10.69 4.45 -1.64
C ILE A 85 9.22 4.12 -1.34
N ILE A 86 8.35 5.15 -1.22
CA ILE A 86 6.91 4.95 -1.08
C ILE A 86 6.24 5.47 -2.35
N VAL A 87 5.42 4.62 -2.97
CA VAL A 87 4.71 4.92 -4.23
C VAL A 87 3.21 4.89 -3.98
N CYS A 88 2.54 6.03 -4.16
CA CYS A 88 1.09 6.17 -4.02
C CYS A 88 0.48 6.38 -5.41
N PRO A 89 0.03 5.33 -6.11
CA PRO A 89 -0.61 5.47 -7.42
C PRO A 89 -2.04 5.99 -7.31
N ASP A 90 -2.52 6.66 -8.36
CA ASP A 90 -3.95 6.90 -8.56
C ASP A 90 -4.61 5.60 -9.02
N GLY A 91 -5.41 5.00 -8.14
CA GLY A 91 -6.25 3.84 -8.42
C GLY A 91 -7.61 4.21 -9.00
N ASN A 92 -7.84 5.48 -9.35
CA ASN A 92 -9.11 6.03 -9.77
C ASN A 92 -10.22 5.90 -8.71
N PHE A 93 -11.37 6.51 -8.98
CA PHE A 93 -12.49 6.67 -8.05
C PHE A 93 -13.00 5.35 -7.45
N SER A 94 -13.10 4.29 -8.26
CA SER A 94 -13.77 3.02 -7.88
C SER A 94 -13.20 1.80 -8.59
N SER A 95 -11.90 1.75 -8.87
CA SER A 95 -11.32 0.62 -9.61
C SER A 95 -11.29 -0.68 -8.82
N TRP A 96 -11.28 -0.59 -7.49
CA TRP A 96 -11.01 -1.72 -6.59
C TRP A 96 -9.74 -2.49 -6.95
N TYR A 97 -8.91 -1.86 -7.81
CA TYR A 97 -7.67 -2.42 -8.34
C TYR A 97 -7.87 -3.71 -9.15
N PHE A 98 -9.06 -3.86 -9.77
CA PHE A 98 -9.35 -4.94 -10.71
C PHE A 98 -8.96 -4.61 -12.14
N ASP A 99 -8.78 -5.65 -12.93
CA ASP A 99 -9.01 -5.63 -14.35
C ASP A 99 -10.51 -5.91 -14.58
N SER A 100 -11.27 -4.86 -14.85
CA SER A 100 -12.73 -4.99 -14.92
C SER A 100 -13.17 -5.89 -16.08
N PRO A 101 -13.99 -6.92 -15.83
CA PRO A 101 -14.59 -7.73 -16.90
C PRO A 101 -15.71 -6.98 -17.64
N VAL A 102 -16.21 -5.85 -17.08
CA VAL A 102 -17.30 -5.04 -17.66
C VAL A 102 -16.74 -3.92 -18.53
N ASP A 103 -15.70 -3.24 -18.06
CA ASP A 103 -15.09 -2.10 -18.74
C ASP A 103 -13.63 -2.34 -19.00
N LYS A 104 -13.28 -2.63 -20.26
CA LYS A 104 -11.93 -2.95 -20.69
C LYS A 104 -10.94 -1.76 -20.55
N SER A 105 -11.43 -0.55 -20.34
CA SER A 105 -10.59 0.63 -20.07
C SER A 105 -10.14 0.72 -18.61
N TRP A 106 -10.58 -0.21 -17.75
CA TRP A 106 -10.22 -0.30 -16.33
C TRP A 106 -9.35 -1.54 -16.09
N LYS A 107 -8.03 -1.37 -16.26
CA LYS A 107 -7.01 -2.42 -16.13
C LYS A 107 -6.05 -2.10 -14.97
N TYR A 108 -6.62 -1.90 -13.77
CA TYR A 108 -5.84 -1.47 -12.62
C TYR A 108 -5.06 -2.59 -11.94
N GLU A 109 -5.47 -3.86 -12.09
CA GLU A 109 -4.64 -5.01 -11.72
C GLU A 109 -3.37 -5.02 -12.57
N THR A 110 -3.51 -5.02 -13.90
CA THR A 110 -2.37 -4.96 -14.83
C THR A 110 -1.48 -3.76 -14.57
N TYR A 111 -2.07 -2.59 -14.34
CA TYR A 111 -1.30 -1.37 -14.09
C TYR A 111 -0.45 -1.46 -12.82
N VAL A 112 -1.06 -1.81 -11.68
CA VAL A 112 -0.37 -1.77 -10.38
C VAL A 112 0.57 -2.96 -10.17
N SER A 113 0.29 -4.12 -10.77
CA SER A 113 1.14 -5.31 -10.62
C SER A 113 2.21 -5.46 -11.69
N ASN A 114 2.11 -4.78 -12.83
CA ASN A 114 3.06 -4.92 -13.93
C ASN A 114 3.62 -3.57 -14.42
N GLU A 115 2.76 -2.68 -14.93
CA GLU A 115 3.20 -1.47 -15.63
C GLU A 115 3.87 -0.47 -14.68
N LEU A 116 3.29 -0.22 -13.51
CA LEU A 116 3.82 0.71 -12.53
C LEU A 116 5.14 0.22 -11.91
N PRO A 117 5.29 -1.04 -11.45
CA PRO A 117 6.58 -1.54 -10.97
C PRO A 117 7.69 -1.43 -12.00
N ALA A 118 7.44 -1.80 -13.26
CA ALA A 118 8.40 -1.68 -14.33
C ALA A 118 8.83 -0.22 -14.59
N TRP A 119 7.87 0.71 -14.54
CA TRP A 119 8.16 2.13 -14.67
C TRP A 119 9.01 2.65 -13.49
N ILE A 120 8.66 2.30 -12.25
CA ILE A 120 9.40 2.70 -11.04
C ILE A 120 10.83 2.17 -11.09
N ASP A 121 11.03 0.90 -11.44
CA ASP A 121 12.36 0.28 -11.51
C ASP A 121 13.25 0.91 -12.59
N SER A 122 12.64 1.44 -13.67
CA SER A 122 13.39 2.11 -14.74
C SER A 122 13.79 3.55 -14.41
N HIS A 123 13.12 4.20 -13.43
CA HIS A 123 13.35 5.59 -13.08
C HIS A 123 14.02 5.80 -11.71
N TYR A 124 13.99 4.80 -10.85
CA TYR A 124 14.57 4.85 -9.49
C TYR A 124 15.47 3.66 -9.23
N LYS A 125 16.44 3.82 -8.34
CA LYS A 125 17.32 2.71 -7.93
C LYS A 125 16.60 1.80 -6.95
N THR A 126 15.90 0.80 -7.45
CA THR A 126 15.07 -0.12 -6.66
C THR A 126 15.66 -1.52 -6.59
N ILE A 127 15.30 -2.25 -5.53
CA ILE A 127 15.43 -3.71 -5.48
C ILE A 127 14.26 -4.28 -6.28
N ASN A 128 14.53 -4.67 -7.54
CA ASN A 128 13.52 -5.03 -8.54
C ASN A 128 13.05 -6.50 -8.47
N THR A 129 13.05 -7.09 -7.28
CA THR A 129 12.55 -8.44 -6.99
C THR A 129 11.39 -8.37 -6.01
N ALA A 130 10.62 -9.44 -5.86
CA ALA A 130 9.55 -9.51 -4.87
C ALA A 130 10.05 -9.22 -3.44
N SER A 131 11.26 -9.66 -3.07
CA SER A 131 11.86 -9.38 -1.77
C SER A 131 12.10 -7.88 -1.51
N GLY A 132 12.17 -7.06 -2.55
CA GLY A 132 12.30 -5.60 -2.47
C GLY A 132 10.98 -4.86 -2.60
N ARG A 133 9.83 -5.52 -2.72
CA ARG A 133 8.52 -4.88 -2.92
C ARG A 133 7.49 -5.33 -1.91
N ALA A 134 6.82 -4.39 -1.28
CA ALA A 134 5.65 -4.60 -0.45
C ALA A 134 4.48 -3.73 -0.95
N ILE A 135 3.26 -4.14 -0.62
CA ILE A 135 2.06 -3.40 -0.99
C ILE A 135 1.07 -3.36 0.18
N THR A 136 0.50 -2.19 0.42
CA THR A 136 -0.57 -2.00 1.42
C THR A 136 -1.50 -0.87 1.00
N GLY A 137 -2.58 -0.68 1.72
CA GLY A 137 -3.52 0.40 1.47
C GLY A 137 -4.68 0.39 2.45
N LEU A 138 -5.57 1.38 2.31
CA LEU A 138 -6.77 1.50 3.13
C LEU A 138 -8.04 1.18 2.34
N SER A 139 -9.05 0.58 2.98
CA SER A 139 -10.39 0.40 2.39
C SER A 139 -10.35 -0.34 1.04
N MET A 140 -10.78 0.29 -0.06
CA MET A 140 -10.59 -0.21 -1.43
C MET A 140 -9.12 -0.55 -1.71
N GLY A 141 -8.17 0.27 -1.23
CA GLY A 141 -6.73 0.01 -1.36
C GLY A 141 -6.24 -1.14 -0.49
N GLY A 142 -6.85 -1.36 0.68
CA GLY A 142 -6.56 -2.53 1.53
C GLY A 142 -7.02 -3.84 0.88
N HIS A 143 -8.20 -3.82 0.24
CA HIS A 143 -8.64 -4.89 -0.64
C HIS A 143 -7.64 -5.10 -1.79
N GLY A 144 -7.34 -4.02 -2.54
CA GLY A 144 -6.46 -4.08 -3.71
C GLY A 144 -5.07 -4.61 -3.38
N ALA A 145 -4.49 -4.20 -2.24
CA ALA A 145 -3.18 -4.65 -1.83
C ALA A 145 -3.11 -6.17 -1.60
N LEU A 146 -4.06 -6.73 -0.86
CA LEU A 146 -4.12 -8.18 -0.64
C LEU A 146 -4.50 -8.93 -1.93
N TYR A 147 -5.48 -8.42 -2.69
CA TYR A 147 -5.90 -9.00 -3.96
C TYR A 147 -4.75 -9.13 -4.94
N LEU A 148 -3.99 -8.04 -5.13
CA LEU A 148 -2.85 -8.02 -6.04
C LEU A 148 -1.71 -8.92 -5.54
N ALA A 149 -1.36 -8.85 -4.26
CA ALA A 149 -0.26 -9.63 -3.72
C ALA A 149 -0.55 -11.14 -3.73
N PHE A 150 -1.78 -11.57 -3.47
CA PHE A 150 -2.14 -12.99 -3.52
C PHE A 150 -2.00 -13.56 -4.92
N LYS A 151 -2.33 -12.78 -5.94
CA LYS A 151 -2.27 -13.17 -7.35
C LYS A 151 -0.89 -12.99 -7.99
N HIS A 152 -0.08 -12.06 -7.48
CA HIS A 152 1.21 -11.65 -8.07
C HIS A 152 2.34 -11.71 -7.02
N GLN A 153 2.56 -12.93 -6.47
CA GLN A 153 3.60 -13.19 -5.46
C GLN A 153 5.02 -13.11 -6.03
N ASP A 154 5.15 -13.18 -7.34
CA ASP A 154 6.38 -12.92 -8.09
C ASP A 154 6.77 -11.42 -8.14
N ILE A 155 5.81 -10.53 -7.91
CA ILE A 155 5.98 -9.08 -7.91
C ILE A 155 6.08 -8.53 -6.50
N PHE A 156 5.18 -8.94 -5.59
CA PHE A 156 5.10 -8.45 -4.21
C PHE A 156 5.47 -9.55 -3.22
N GLY A 157 6.50 -9.30 -2.41
CA GLY A 157 6.98 -10.27 -1.41
C GLY A 157 6.35 -10.11 -0.02
N ALA A 158 5.62 -9.03 0.23
CA ALA A 158 4.84 -8.83 1.45
C ALA A 158 3.61 -7.96 1.20
N ALA A 159 2.54 -8.16 1.95
CA ALA A 159 1.32 -7.39 1.79
C ALA A 159 0.66 -7.00 3.10
N GLY A 160 -0.09 -5.90 3.07
CA GLY A 160 -0.88 -5.44 4.20
C GLY A 160 -2.22 -4.86 3.80
N SER A 161 -3.09 -4.68 4.80
CA SER A 161 -4.42 -4.09 4.62
C SER A 161 -4.81 -3.30 5.87
N MET A 162 -5.34 -2.11 5.66
CA MET A 162 -5.97 -1.30 6.69
C MET A 162 -7.46 -1.17 6.35
N SER A 163 -8.33 -1.73 7.16
CA SER A 163 -9.80 -1.68 6.94
C SER A 163 -10.22 -2.14 5.53
N GLY A 164 -9.59 -3.18 4.99
CA GLY A 164 -9.85 -3.62 3.62
C GLY A 164 -11.24 -4.22 3.42
N GLY A 165 -11.87 -3.96 2.25
CA GLY A 165 -13.11 -4.64 1.84
C GLY A 165 -12.82 -6.05 1.33
N VAL A 166 -12.31 -6.92 2.20
CA VAL A 166 -11.75 -8.22 1.83
C VAL A 166 -12.77 -9.29 1.41
N ASP A 167 -14.04 -9.06 1.69
CA ASP A 167 -15.19 -9.80 1.13
C ASP A 167 -16.18 -8.80 0.57
N LEU A 168 -16.38 -8.79 -0.76
CA LEU A 168 -17.21 -7.81 -1.45
C LEU A 168 -18.70 -8.20 -1.49
N ARG A 169 -19.00 -9.49 -1.36
CA ARG A 169 -20.33 -10.08 -1.55
C ARG A 169 -21.41 -9.53 -0.62
N PRO A 170 -21.11 -9.14 0.64
CA PRO A 170 -22.12 -8.52 1.51
C PRO A 170 -22.53 -7.10 1.08
N PHE A 171 -21.85 -6.50 0.09
CA PHE A 171 -22.00 -5.08 -0.29
C PHE A 171 -22.35 -4.85 -1.76
N PRO A 172 -23.32 -5.60 -2.36
CA PRO A 172 -23.52 -5.63 -3.81
C PRO A 172 -23.97 -4.30 -4.43
N LEU A 173 -24.50 -3.38 -3.63
CA LEU A 173 -25.00 -2.09 -4.09
C LEU A 173 -24.05 -0.93 -3.75
N ASN A 174 -22.90 -1.20 -3.12
CA ASN A 174 -22.03 -0.16 -2.60
C ASN A 174 -20.83 0.11 -3.55
N TRP A 175 -20.26 1.33 -3.41
CA TRP A 175 -18.96 1.75 -3.96
C TRP A 175 -18.73 1.40 -5.43
N GLU A 176 -19.79 1.44 -6.25
CA GLU A 176 -19.75 1.15 -7.68
C GLU A 176 -19.18 -0.24 -8.05
N LEU A 177 -19.16 -1.19 -7.11
CA LEU A 177 -18.66 -2.54 -7.38
C LEU A 177 -19.35 -3.18 -8.58
N SER A 178 -20.67 -3.04 -8.69
CA SER A 178 -21.45 -3.59 -9.83
C SER A 178 -21.05 -2.97 -11.17
N LYS A 179 -20.58 -1.72 -11.19
CA LYS A 179 -20.03 -1.11 -12.42
C LYS A 179 -18.72 -1.77 -12.86
N ARG A 180 -17.98 -2.38 -11.93
CA ARG A 180 -16.69 -3.04 -12.20
C ARG A 180 -16.84 -4.52 -12.46
N LEU A 181 -17.77 -5.21 -11.75
CA LEU A 181 -17.91 -6.68 -11.80
C LEU A 181 -19.19 -7.15 -12.51
N GLY A 182 -20.15 -6.26 -12.79
CA GLY A 182 -21.53 -6.62 -13.10
C GLY A 182 -22.36 -6.81 -11.84
N SER A 183 -23.69 -6.96 -11.96
CA SER A 183 -24.53 -7.19 -10.78
C SER A 183 -24.17 -8.52 -10.10
N TYR A 184 -24.26 -8.56 -8.77
CA TYR A 184 -23.97 -9.79 -8.01
C TYR A 184 -24.95 -10.92 -8.37
N ALA A 185 -26.21 -10.55 -8.60
CA ALA A 185 -27.26 -11.54 -8.96
C ALA A 185 -27.02 -12.24 -10.30
N GLU A 186 -26.41 -11.53 -11.27
CA GLU A 186 -26.14 -12.08 -12.61
C GLU A 186 -24.77 -12.73 -12.72
N PHE A 187 -23.77 -12.24 -11.96
CA PHE A 187 -22.37 -12.65 -12.09
C PHE A 187 -21.72 -12.95 -10.72
N PRO A 188 -22.31 -13.84 -9.88
CA PRO A 188 -21.80 -14.10 -8.54
C PRO A 188 -20.35 -14.60 -8.53
N GLU A 189 -19.94 -15.38 -9.55
CA GLU A 189 -18.58 -15.91 -9.69
C GLU A 189 -17.52 -14.79 -9.87
N ARG A 190 -17.90 -13.64 -10.47
CA ARG A 190 -16.98 -12.51 -10.59
C ARG A 190 -16.70 -11.88 -9.22
N TRP A 191 -17.69 -11.84 -8.35
CA TRP A 191 -17.56 -11.34 -6.99
C TRP A 191 -16.77 -12.31 -6.11
N ASP A 192 -17.01 -13.60 -6.27
CA ASP A 192 -16.25 -14.66 -5.59
C ASP A 192 -14.77 -14.58 -5.95
N ASN A 193 -14.46 -14.52 -7.24
CA ASN A 193 -13.10 -14.52 -7.77
C ASN A 193 -12.33 -13.21 -7.46
N ASN A 194 -13.03 -12.14 -7.10
CA ASN A 194 -12.44 -10.85 -6.76
C ASN A 194 -12.55 -10.50 -5.26
N SER A 195 -13.11 -11.38 -4.43
CA SER A 195 -13.10 -11.25 -2.97
C SER A 195 -11.85 -11.91 -2.38
N VAL A 196 -11.01 -11.13 -1.69
CA VAL A 196 -9.72 -11.59 -1.13
C VAL A 196 -9.87 -12.86 -0.30
N ILE A 197 -10.95 -12.93 0.51
CA ILE A 197 -11.22 -14.10 1.36
C ILE A 197 -11.32 -15.42 0.58
N ASN A 198 -11.70 -15.37 -0.70
CA ASN A 198 -11.78 -16.55 -1.55
C ASN A 198 -10.45 -16.88 -2.26
N LEU A 199 -9.47 -15.97 -2.22
CA LEU A 199 -8.16 -16.15 -2.85
C LEU A 199 -7.11 -16.75 -1.90
N THR A 200 -7.47 -17.05 -0.65
CA THR A 200 -6.54 -17.62 0.35
C THR A 200 -5.93 -18.96 -0.07
N HIS A 201 -6.58 -19.68 -1.00
CA HIS A 201 -6.05 -20.92 -1.58
C HIS A 201 -4.79 -20.72 -2.43
N LEU A 202 -4.48 -19.49 -2.84
CA LEU A 202 -3.24 -19.13 -3.55
C LEU A 202 -2.04 -19.05 -2.60
N LEU A 203 -2.26 -19.05 -1.29
CA LEU A 203 -1.22 -18.88 -0.27
C LEU A 203 -0.74 -20.22 0.27
N THR A 204 0.51 -20.22 0.68
CA THR A 204 1.12 -21.27 1.52
C THR A 204 1.72 -20.61 2.76
N ALA A 205 2.07 -21.40 3.79
CA ALA A 205 2.66 -20.89 5.01
C ALA A 205 3.98 -20.11 4.82
N LYS A 206 4.58 -20.16 3.63
CA LYS A 206 5.86 -19.52 3.31
C LYS A 206 5.75 -18.48 2.18
N SER A 207 4.56 -18.22 1.65
CA SER A 207 4.45 -17.38 0.46
C SER A 207 4.57 -15.89 0.74
N LEU A 208 3.75 -15.34 1.62
CA LEU A 208 3.66 -13.89 1.86
C LEU A 208 3.59 -13.58 3.35
N PRO A 209 4.53 -12.83 3.91
CA PRO A 209 4.31 -12.09 5.15
C PRO A 209 3.13 -11.13 5.01
N LEU A 210 2.16 -11.24 5.94
CA LEU A 210 0.90 -10.50 5.89
C LEU A 210 0.65 -9.72 7.18
N ILE A 211 0.13 -8.49 7.05
CA ILE A 211 -0.37 -7.69 8.16
C ILE A 211 -1.76 -7.13 7.82
N ILE A 212 -2.74 -7.42 8.65
CA ILE A 212 -4.13 -6.99 8.51
C ILE A 212 -4.50 -6.16 9.74
N ASP A 213 -4.99 -4.96 9.53
CA ASP A 213 -5.33 -4.02 10.60
C ASP A 213 -6.75 -3.47 10.34
N CYS A 214 -7.66 -3.57 11.34
CA CYS A 214 -9.02 -3.06 11.20
C CYS A 214 -9.59 -2.58 12.53
N GLY A 215 -10.18 -1.40 12.53
CA GLY A 215 -10.86 -0.85 13.70
C GLY A 215 -12.11 -1.65 14.09
N SER A 216 -12.32 -1.86 15.38
CA SER A 216 -13.46 -2.65 15.88
C SER A 216 -14.84 -2.00 15.65
N GLU A 217 -14.86 -0.70 15.34
CA GLU A 217 -16.06 0.08 15.01
C GLU A 217 -16.22 0.30 13.48
N ASP A 218 -15.34 -0.33 12.67
CA ASP A 218 -15.35 -0.24 11.22
C ASP A 218 -16.42 -1.17 10.62
N PHE A 219 -17.13 -0.71 9.62
CA PHE A 219 -18.15 -1.52 8.93
C PHE A 219 -17.56 -2.73 8.18
N PHE A 220 -16.26 -2.72 7.86
CA PHE A 220 -15.54 -3.87 7.31
C PHE A 220 -14.93 -4.78 8.40
N TYR A 221 -15.11 -4.48 9.69
CA TYR A 221 -14.49 -5.25 10.75
C TYR A 221 -14.82 -6.75 10.66
N GLN A 222 -16.10 -7.10 10.50
CA GLN A 222 -16.52 -8.49 10.46
C GLN A 222 -15.94 -9.29 9.29
N VAL A 223 -15.79 -8.68 8.11
CA VAL A 223 -15.17 -9.36 6.96
C VAL A 223 -13.67 -9.53 7.15
N ASN A 224 -12.99 -8.62 7.85
CA ASN A 224 -11.59 -8.76 8.22
C ASN A 224 -11.37 -9.85 9.29
N VAL A 225 -12.25 -9.95 10.27
CA VAL A 225 -12.23 -11.06 11.25
C VAL A 225 -12.45 -12.41 10.57
N LYS A 226 -13.39 -12.50 9.60
CA LYS A 226 -13.59 -13.72 8.81
C LYS A 226 -12.34 -14.11 8.01
N LEU A 227 -11.66 -13.14 7.41
CA LEU A 227 -10.40 -13.41 6.69
C LEU A 227 -9.32 -13.91 7.67
N HIS A 228 -9.17 -13.24 8.82
CA HIS A 228 -8.25 -13.67 9.88
C HIS A 228 -8.50 -15.12 10.29
N ASN A 229 -9.72 -15.48 10.62
CA ASN A 229 -10.08 -16.85 11.02
C ASN A 229 -9.77 -17.86 9.89
N LYS A 230 -10.09 -17.52 8.65
CA LYS A 230 -9.80 -18.39 7.50
C LYS A 230 -8.30 -18.61 7.29
N LEU A 231 -7.47 -17.58 7.48
CA LEU A 231 -6.02 -17.70 7.41
C LEU A 231 -5.46 -18.58 8.55
N LEU A 232 -6.04 -18.50 9.76
CA LEU A 232 -5.70 -19.40 10.87
C LEU A 232 -6.07 -20.86 10.56
N GLU A 233 -7.29 -21.10 10.08
CA GLU A 233 -7.78 -22.42 9.70
C GLU A 233 -6.92 -23.09 8.62
N THR A 234 -6.35 -22.29 7.72
CA THR A 234 -5.47 -22.78 6.64
C THR A 234 -3.98 -22.71 6.99
N ASN A 235 -3.63 -22.41 8.24
CA ASN A 235 -2.26 -22.28 8.74
C ASN A 235 -1.39 -21.29 7.96
N ILE A 236 -1.97 -20.17 7.51
CA ILE A 236 -1.25 -19.07 6.89
C ILE A 236 -0.84 -18.06 7.98
N PRO A 237 0.47 -17.91 8.26
CA PRO A 237 0.96 -16.95 9.24
C PRO A 237 0.66 -15.51 8.83
N HIS A 238 0.16 -14.71 9.76
CA HIS A 238 -0.14 -13.30 9.53
C HIS A 238 -0.25 -12.53 10.85
N ASP A 239 0.03 -11.23 10.80
CA ASP A 239 -0.27 -10.33 11.90
C ASP A 239 -1.70 -9.81 11.73
N PHE A 240 -2.53 -9.92 12.78
CA PHE A 240 -3.86 -9.32 12.83
C PHE A 240 -3.95 -8.31 13.97
N ILE A 241 -4.19 -7.05 13.63
CA ILE A 241 -4.31 -5.95 14.59
C ILE A 241 -5.77 -5.50 14.63
N SER A 242 -6.36 -5.58 15.82
CA SER A 242 -7.69 -5.05 16.10
C SER A 242 -7.63 -4.06 17.24
N ARG A 243 -8.09 -2.83 17.00
CA ARG A 243 -8.11 -1.75 17.98
C ARG A 243 -9.43 -0.99 17.88
N LYS A 244 -9.77 -0.24 18.93
CA LYS A 244 -10.87 0.72 18.86
C LYS A 244 -10.63 1.72 17.72
N GLY A 245 -11.64 1.96 16.89
CA GLY A 245 -11.61 2.93 15.79
C GLY A 245 -12.57 2.54 14.68
N ALA A 246 -12.87 3.51 13.83
CA ALA A 246 -13.85 3.42 12.75
C ALA A 246 -13.17 3.56 11.38
N HIS A 247 -13.97 3.52 10.31
CA HIS A 247 -13.52 3.65 8.91
C HIS A 247 -13.19 5.10 8.56
N ASN A 248 -12.07 5.62 9.05
CA ASN A 248 -11.69 7.02 8.87
C ASN A 248 -10.17 7.25 8.88
N TRP A 249 -9.76 8.45 8.47
CA TRP A 249 -8.36 8.85 8.41
C TRP A 249 -7.67 8.94 9.77
N GLU A 250 -8.38 9.16 10.85
CA GLU A 250 -7.82 9.14 12.21
C GLU A 250 -7.25 7.75 12.51
N TYR A 251 -8.04 6.70 12.23
CA TYR A 251 -7.59 5.32 12.39
C TYR A 251 -6.41 4.98 11.46
N TRP A 252 -6.53 5.27 10.18
CA TRP A 252 -5.52 4.92 9.18
C TRP A 252 -4.21 5.67 9.36
N SER A 253 -4.23 6.91 9.85
CA SER A 253 -3.03 7.68 10.17
C SER A 253 -2.19 7.04 11.28
N ASN A 254 -2.85 6.33 12.20
CA ASN A 254 -2.17 5.54 13.22
C ASN A 254 -1.76 4.17 12.67
N ALA A 255 -2.65 3.49 11.94
CA ALA A 255 -2.44 2.14 11.42
C ALA A 255 -1.23 2.04 10.47
N ILE A 256 -1.00 3.05 9.62
CA ILE A 256 0.12 3.05 8.66
C ILE A 256 1.48 2.92 9.35
N GLY A 257 1.66 3.43 10.55
CA GLY A 257 2.91 3.29 11.30
C GLY A 257 3.26 1.83 11.61
N TYR A 258 2.26 1.01 11.97
CA TYR A 258 2.44 -0.44 12.19
C TYR A 258 2.73 -1.17 10.90
N GLN A 259 2.06 -0.80 9.81
CA GLN A 259 2.29 -1.37 8.48
C GLN A 259 3.73 -1.12 8.02
N VAL A 260 4.20 0.11 8.10
CA VAL A 260 5.56 0.49 7.65
C VAL A 260 6.63 -0.19 8.52
N LEU A 261 6.42 -0.29 9.83
CA LEU A 261 7.31 -1.03 10.72
C LEU A 261 7.40 -2.52 10.33
N PHE A 262 6.27 -3.15 10.03
CA PHE A 262 6.21 -4.54 9.57
C PHE A 262 7.02 -4.72 8.28
N PHE A 263 6.78 -3.89 7.26
CA PHE A 263 7.51 -3.96 6.00
C PHE A 263 9.00 -3.64 6.14
N SER A 264 9.37 -2.71 7.03
CA SER A 264 10.79 -2.43 7.28
C SER A 264 11.55 -3.63 7.83
N ARG A 265 10.88 -4.48 8.62
CA ARG A 265 11.47 -5.75 9.11
C ARG A 265 11.58 -6.77 7.99
N PHE A 266 10.54 -6.89 7.14
CA PHE A 266 10.57 -7.74 5.97
C PHE A 266 11.74 -7.39 5.04
N PHE A 267 11.92 -6.11 4.70
CA PHE A 267 13.01 -5.65 3.81
C PHE A 267 14.41 -5.84 4.41
N LYS A 268 14.55 -5.82 5.73
CA LYS A 268 15.85 -6.06 6.40
C LYS A 268 16.23 -7.54 6.48
N ALA A 269 15.25 -8.43 6.38
CA ALA A 269 15.46 -9.88 6.48
C ALA A 269 15.80 -10.52 5.13
N ASN A 270 15.65 -9.77 4.01
CA ASN A 270 15.87 -10.20 2.63
C ASN A 270 16.93 -9.34 1.93
#